data_ad752e01f943bf22cd9aa54f069d0ea1
#
_entry.id   ad752e01f943bf22cd9aa54f069d0ea1
#
_cell.length_a   1.000
_cell.length_b   1.000
_cell.length_c   1.000
_cell.angle_alpha   90.00
_cell.angle_beta   90.00
_cell.angle_gamma   90.00
#
_symmetry.space_group_name_H-M   'P 1'
#
loop_
_entity.id
_entity.type
_entity.pdbx_description
1 polymer ?
#
loop_
_entity_poly.entity_id
_entity_poly.type
_entity_poly.pdbx_seq_one_letter_code
_entity_poly.pdbx_strand_id
1 'polypeptide(L)'
;KEYELIYADKEREEDILADTMAVPLQKVKTFRNGNNEGTVPDSWTNMLIFGDNLQVLKTLLQMKEKGKLKNADGTPGVRLIYIDPPFATKQEFRGSQDQKAYQDKIAGARFLEFLRKRLVFLRELLSEDGSIYVHLDYRKGQYCKVILDEIFQEINFRNEIVWCYTGPSQSENYFPRKHEYIYFYAKSSSSFFNPQYISHKSGLHNIGQIFNDTEKDNKKYVRELEKRGKKIEDWWIDIWATERYRGELINYPTQKPEALLDRIIKASSKLGDLVLDCFAGSGTTLAVAEKLGRRWLGVDCGKLAIYTMQKRLLNIAESKDLENPKLVPSGSKTGKKYGSQCKPFTLYNAGLYDYKMIKELPWEQYRDFALKLFQCRDERHEISRIELDGYLKADSVLVFNYQKYPDAMM
;
A
#
# COMPACT_ATOMS: atom_id res chain seq x y z
N LYS A 1 20.58 18.01 9.56
CA LYS A 1 19.76 17.19 10.47
C LYS A 1 20.19 17.48 11.89
N GLU A 2 19.26 17.73 12.81
CA GLU A 2 19.58 17.95 14.22
C GLU A 2 19.95 16.64 14.94
N TYR A 3 19.38 15.52 14.48
CA TYR A 3 19.68 14.17 14.98
C TYR A 3 19.48 13.13 13.88
N GLU A 4 20.13 12.00 14.04
CA GLU A 4 19.93 10.84 13.15
C GLU A 4 20.11 9.53 13.92
N LEU A 5 19.43 8.48 13.46
CA LEU A 5 19.61 7.12 13.99
C LEU A 5 20.77 6.45 13.25
N ILE A 6 21.85 6.14 13.98
CA ILE A 6 23.04 5.45 13.44
C ILE A 6 22.93 3.95 13.77
N TYR A 7 23.12 3.11 12.76
CA TYR A 7 23.20 1.65 12.89
C TYR A 7 24.08 1.06 11.79
N ALA A 8 24.49 -0.21 11.96
CA ALA A 8 25.34 -0.90 11.01
C ALA A 8 24.68 -1.01 9.62
N ASP A 9 25.48 -0.83 8.58
CA ASP A 9 25.08 -0.96 7.17
C ASP A 9 24.00 0.05 6.73
N LYS A 10 23.91 1.22 7.39
CA LYS A 10 23.04 2.31 6.93
C LYS A 10 23.61 2.95 5.66
N GLU A 11 22.87 2.85 4.55
CA GLU A 11 23.25 3.42 3.25
C GLU A 11 22.81 4.89 3.12
N ARG A 12 23.47 5.66 2.25
CA ARG A 12 23.01 7.02 1.93
C ARG A 12 21.77 6.98 1.06
N GLU A 13 20.91 7.99 1.16
CA GLU A 13 19.67 8.05 0.37
C GLU A 13 19.94 8.08 -1.14
N GLU A 14 20.98 8.83 -1.55
CA GLU A 14 21.37 8.93 -2.95
C GLU A 14 21.80 7.57 -3.52
N ASP A 15 22.54 6.78 -2.73
CA ASP A 15 23.01 5.45 -3.12
C ASP A 15 21.80 4.48 -3.24
N ILE A 16 20.87 4.54 -2.28
CA ILE A 16 19.62 3.74 -2.33
C ILE A 16 18.85 4.04 -3.63
N LEU A 17 18.67 5.31 -3.96
CA LEU A 17 17.95 5.72 -5.17
C LEU A 17 18.70 5.35 -6.45
N ALA A 18 20.04 5.45 -6.46
CA ALA A 18 20.87 5.16 -7.63
C ALA A 18 21.01 3.65 -7.87
N ASP A 19 21.36 2.89 -6.82
CA ASP A 19 21.80 1.50 -6.94
C ASP A 19 20.65 0.49 -6.96
N THR A 20 19.44 0.91 -6.52
CA THR A 20 18.28 0.04 -6.62
C THR A 20 17.86 -0.16 -8.07
N MET A 21 17.85 -1.41 -8.50
CA MET A 21 17.46 -1.79 -9.86
C MET A 21 15.93 -1.70 -10.06
N ALA A 22 15.51 -1.01 -11.10
CA ALA A 22 14.15 -1.15 -11.61
C ALA A 22 13.98 -2.50 -12.32
N VAL A 23 12.76 -3.03 -12.29
CA VAL A 23 12.42 -4.29 -12.98
C VAL A 23 11.24 -4.07 -13.93
N PRO A 24 11.26 -4.62 -15.14
CA PRO A 24 10.11 -4.56 -16.02
C PRO A 24 8.91 -5.27 -15.40
N LEU A 25 7.72 -4.74 -15.65
CA LEU A 25 6.45 -5.35 -15.24
C LEU A 25 5.95 -6.27 -16.34
N GLN A 26 6.05 -7.58 -16.14
CA GLN A 26 5.48 -8.58 -17.03
C GLN A 26 3.98 -8.68 -16.79
N LYS A 27 3.16 -8.29 -17.76
CA LYS A 27 1.72 -8.46 -17.70
C LYS A 27 1.36 -9.95 -17.74
N VAL A 28 0.69 -10.42 -16.68
CA VAL A 28 0.22 -11.82 -16.58
C VAL A 28 -1.21 -11.92 -17.10
N LYS A 29 -2.12 -11.14 -16.52
CA LYS A 29 -3.55 -11.20 -16.87
C LYS A 29 -4.26 -9.91 -16.48
N THR A 30 -5.17 -9.46 -17.33
CA THR A 30 -6.14 -8.43 -16.96
C THR A 30 -7.47 -9.06 -16.61
N PHE A 31 -7.95 -8.78 -15.42
CA PHE A 31 -9.27 -9.19 -14.94
C PHE A 31 -10.30 -8.11 -15.29
N ARG A 32 -11.35 -8.53 -15.97
CA ARG A 32 -12.48 -7.67 -16.38
C ARG A 32 -13.77 -8.33 -15.94
N ASN A 33 -14.74 -7.56 -15.52
CA ASN A 33 -16.07 -8.04 -15.21
C ASN A 33 -16.97 -7.90 -16.45
N GLY A 34 -17.63 -9.01 -16.84
CA GLY A 34 -18.53 -9.08 -17.98
C GLY A 34 -17.86 -9.39 -19.32
N ASN A 35 -18.66 -9.76 -20.32
CA ASN A 35 -18.27 -10.19 -21.67
C ASN A 35 -17.72 -9.07 -22.58
N ASN A 36 -17.23 -7.97 -22.04
CA ASN A 36 -16.67 -6.88 -22.83
C ASN A 36 -15.21 -7.19 -23.19
N GLU A 37 -15.01 -7.90 -24.29
CA GLU A 37 -13.73 -8.03 -25.01
C GLU A 37 -13.29 -6.72 -25.69
N GLY A 38 -13.91 -5.59 -25.38
CA GLY A 38 -13.56 -4.29 -25.89
C GLY A 38 -12.13 -3.88 -25.51
N THR A 39 -11.40 -3.28 -26.42
CA THR A 39 -10.16 -2.56 -26.16
C THR A 39 -10.36 -1.63 -24.95
N VAL A 40 -9.54 -1.80 -23.91
CA VAL A 40 -9.51 -0.80 -22.81
C VAL A 40 -9.13 0.52 -23.48
N PRO A 41 -9.95 1.58 -23.38
CA PRO A 41 -9.46 2.90 -23.73
C PRO A 41 -8.15 3.15 -22.97
N ASP A 42 -7.30 4.04 -23.42
CA ASP A 42 -6.03 4.45 -22.78
C ASP A 42 -6.17 4.94 -21.32
N SER A 43 -7.22 4.52 -20.65
CA SER A 43 -7.58 4.85 -19.30
C SER A 43 -6.90 3.91 -18.30
N TRP A 44 -6.54 4.45 -17.16
CA TRP A 44 -5.95 3.79 -16.02
C TRP A 44 -6.56 2.41 -15.70
N THR A 45 -5.73 1.41 -15.48
CA THR A 45 -6.11 0.09 -14.95
C THR A 45 -5.40 -0.11 -13.61
N ASN A 46 -6.14 -0.51 -12.58
CA ASN A 46 -5.56 -0.84 -11.29
C ASN A 46 -4.51 -1.95 -11.41
N MET A 47 -3.48 -1.91 -10.58
CA MET A 47 -2.33 -2.80 -10.72
C MET A 47 -2.15 -3.65 -9.46
N LEU A 48 -2.09 -4.96 -9.64
CA LEU A 48 -1.66 -5.94 -8.65
C LEU A 48 -0.30 -6.48 -9.09
N ILE A 49 0.73 -6.32 -8.27
CA ILE A 49 2.11 -6.63 -8.67
C ILE A 49 2.70 -7.67 -7.73
N PHE A 50 3.13 -8.80 -8.29
CA PHE A 50 3.85 -9.87 -7.61
C PHE A 50 5.36 -9.66 -7.78
N GLY A 51 6.08 -9.38 -6.68
CA GLY A 51 7.52 -9.18 -6.71
C GLY A 51 8.08 -8.51 -5.46
N ASP A 52 9.41 -8.32 -5.42
CA ASP A 52 10.05 -7.54 -4.36
C ASP A 52 9.65 -6.08 -4.48
N ASN A 53 9.08 -5.54 -3.42
CA ASN A 53 8.54 -4.19 -3.43
C ASN A 53 9.62 -3.11 -3.60
N LEU A 54 10.88 -3.32 -3.18
CA LEU A 54 11.93 -2.32 -3.37
C LEU A 54 12.19 -2.06 -4.85
N GLN A 55 12.33 -3.13 -5.65
CA GLN A 55 12.52 -3.05 -7.10
C GLN A 55 11.27 -2.49 -7.80
N VAL A 56 10.08 -2.92 -7.34
CA VAL A 56 8.81 -2.40 -7.86
C VAL A 56 8.67 -0.90 -7.60
N LEU A 57 9.03 -0.42 -6.40
CA LEU A 57 8.98 1.00 -6.06
C LEU A 57 9.89 1.84 -6.97
N LYS A 58 11.09 1.33 -7.30
CA LYS A 58 11.97 1.98 -8.31
C LYS A 58 11.29 2.05 -9.68
N THR A 59 10.65 0.97 -10.11
CA THR A 59 9.90 0.96 -11.38
C THR A 59 8.72 1.93 -11.38
N LEU A 60 7.97 1.98 -10.28
CA LEU A 60 6.87 2.95 -10.13
C LEU A 60 7.38 4.39 -10.11
N LEU A 61 8.55 4.65 -9.53
CA LEU A 61 9.18 5.98 -9.58
C LEU A 61 9.48 6.40 -11.03
N GLN A 62 10.07 5.52 -11.83
CA GLN A 62 10.25 5.77 -13.26
C GLN A 62 8.92 6.00 -14.00
N MET A 63 7.85 5.29 -13.60
CA MET A 63 6.51 5.54 -14.17
C MET A 63 5.97 6.91 -13.78
N LYS A 64 6.21 7.38 -12.55
CA LYS A 64 5.87 8.75 -12.11
C LYS A 64 6.61 9.79 -12.94
N GLU A 65 7.93 9.64 -13.10
CA GLU A 65 8.78 10.53 -13.90
C GLU A 65 8.33 10.63 -15.35
N LYS A 66 7.86 9.50 -15.93
CA LYS A 66 7.25 9.44 -17.28
C LYS A 66 5.80 9.92 -17.33
N GLY A 67 5.27 10.49 -16.25
CA GLY A 67 3.91 11.02 -16.18
C GLY A 67 2.80 9.98 -16.23
N LYS A 68 3.10 8.69 -15.98
CA LYS A 68 2.11 7.60 -15.98
C LYS A 68 1.34 7.43 -14.66
N LEU A 69 1.87 7.97 -13.56
CA LEU A 69 1.20 7.95 -12.27
C LEU A 69 0.68 9.35 -11.95
N LYS A 70 -0.63 9.54 -12.01
CA LYS A 70 -1.32 10.82 -11.75
C LYS A 70 -2.59 10.58 -10.94
N ASN A 71 -2.94 11.51 -10.08
CA ASN A 71 -4.20 11.55 -9.38
C ASN A 71 -5.35 12.01 -10.28
N ALA A 72 -6.58 12.01 -9.75
CA ALA A 72 -7.75 12.42 -10.52
C ALA A 72 -7.68 13.88 -11.01
N ASP A 73 -7.04 14.74 -10.25
CA ASP A 73 -6.81 16.15 -10.56
C ASP A 73 -5.59 16.40 -11.46
N GLY A 74 -4.93 15.34 -11.93
CA GLY A 74 -3.74 15.39 -12.79
C GLY A 74 -2.41 15.56 -12.04
N THR A 75 -2.40 15.72 -10.71
CA THR A 75 -1.17 15.83 -9.93
C THR A 75 -0.33 14.54 -10.05
N PRO A 76 0.98 14.65 -10.33
CA PRO A 76 1.84 13.49 -10.49
C PRO A 76 2.14 12.80 -9.16
N GLY A 77 2.18 11.48 -9.17
CA GLY A 77 2.50 10.66 -8.00
C GLY A 77 1.27 10.05 -7.33
N VAL A 78 1.47 9.52 -6.13
CA VAL A 78 0.47 8.82 -5.32
C VAL A 78 -0.07 9.76 -4.25
N ARG A 79 -1.39 9.86 -4.11
CA ARG A 79 -2.03 10.70 -3.10
C ARG A 79 -1.91 10.13 -1.70
N LEU A 80 -2.12 8.84 -1.57
CA LEU A 80 -2.12 8.15 -0.29
C LEU A 80 -1.30 6.87 -0.36
N ILE A 81 -0.38 6.73 0.57
CA ILE A 81 0.34 5.50 0.82
C ILE A 81 -0.05 4.98 2.20
N TYR A 82 -0.45 3.72 2.28
CA TYR A 82 -0.57 2.99 3.53
C TYR A 82 0.30 1.75 3.46
N ILE A 83 1.07 1.49 4.50
CA ILE A 83 1.87 0.27 4.62
C ILE A 83 1.77 -0.34 6.01
N ASP A 84 1.72 -1.68 6.04
CA ASP A 84 1.74 -2.53 7.23
C ASP A 84 2.90 -3.54 7.05
N PRO A 85 4.17 -3.10 7.22
CA PRO A 85 5.33 -3.95 6.98
C PRO A 85 5.46 -5.04 8.05
N PRO A 86 6.26 -6.12 7.81
CA PRO A 86 6.57 -7.10 8.84
C PRO A 86 7.07 -6.45 10.13
N PHE A 87 6.73 -7.01 11.31
CA PHE A 87 7.02 -6.40 12.62
C PHE A 87 8.30 -6.91 13.28
N ALA A 88 9.22 -7.51 12.53
CA ALA A 88 10.48 -8.09 13.03
C ALA A 88 10.26 -9.14 14.16
N THR A 89 9.19 -9.92 14.08
CA THR A 89 8.80 -10.88 15.12
C THR A 89 9.59 -12.18 15.09
N LYS A 90 10.34 -12.45 14.02
CA LYS A 90 11.02 -13.72 13.72
C LYS A 90 10.06 -14.91 13.57
N GLN A 91 8.76 -14.65 13.42
CA GLN A 91 7.73 -15.68 13.25
C GLN A 91 7.49 -16.01 11.78
N GLU A 92 7.08 -17.24 11.52
CA GLU A 92 6.55 -17.67 10.24
C GLU A 92 5.02 -17.64 10.31
N PHE A 93 4.40 -16.87 9.42
CA PHE A 93 2.95 -16.78 9.35
C PHE A 93 2.43 -17.70 8.25
N ARG A 94 1.43 -18.53 8.59
CA ARG A 94 0.82 -19.52 7.71
C ARG A 94 -0.67 -19.26 7.56
N GLY A 95 -1.21 -19.53 6.38
CA GLY A 95 -2.65 -19.49 6.12
C GLY A 95 -3.38 -20.67 6.76
N SER A 96 -4.71 -20.66 6.71
CA SER A 96 -5.59 -21.67 7.32
C SER A 96 -5.36 -23.11 6.83
N GLN A 97 -4.74 -23.31 5.67
CA GLN A 97 -4.38 -24.61 5.09
C GLN A 97 -2.87 -24.89 5.22
N ASP A 98 -2.22 -24.33 6.26
CA ASP A 98 -0.78 -24.47 6.52
C ASP A 98 0.15 -23.93 5.40
N GLN A 99 -0.40 -23.16 4.45
CA GLN A 99 0.38 -22.52 3.40
C GLN A 99 1.16 -21.35 4.00
N LYS A 100 2.44 -21.26 3.62
CA LYS A 100 3.31 -20.17 4.03
C LYS A 100 2.81 -18.83 3.45
N ALA A 101 2.42 -17.90 4.31
CA ALA A 101 2.04 -16.56 3.93
C ALA A 101 3.28 -15.68 3.76
N TYR A 102 4.03 -15.48 4.83
CA TYR A 102 5.32 -14.79 4.81
C TYR A 102 6.15 -15.17 6.05
N GLN A 103 7.42 -14.84 6.01
CA GLN A 103 8.35 -15.09 7.10
C GLN A 103 9.00 -13.79 7.53
N ASP A 104 8.77 -13.44 8.79
CA ASP A 104 9.34 -12.26 9.42
C ASP A 104 10.74 -12.58 9.98
N LYS A 105 11.71 -12.78 9.07
CA LYS A 105 13.09 -13.18 9.44
C LYS A 105 14.03 -12.01 9.71
N ILE A 106 13.67 -10.82 9.25
CA ILE A 106 14.54 -9.65 9.33
C ILE A 106 14.40 -9.03 10.70
N ALA A 107 15.51 -8.87 11.42
CA ALA A 107 15.52 -8.33 12.77
C ALA A 107 16.65 -7.32 12.99
N GLY A 108 16.55 -6.53 14.06
CA GLY A 108 17.57 -5.55 14.44
C GLY A 108 17.77 -4.45 13.41
N ALA A 109 19.03 -4.05 13.20
CA ALA A 109 19.42 -3.00 12.25
C ALA A 109 18.99 -3.30 10.81
N ARG A 110 19.07 -4.57 10.41
CA ARG A 110 18.65 -5.00 9.06
C ARG A 110 17.18 -4.72 8.78
N PHE A 111 16.32 -4.84 9.78
CA PHE A 111 14.91 -4.48 9.62
C PHE A 111 14.74 -2.97 9.41
N LEU A 112 15.48 -2.16 10.17
CA LEU A 112 15.40 -0.71 10.04
C LEU A 112 15.85 -0.26 8.65
N GLU A 113 16.97 -0.81 8.14
CA GLU A 113 17.43 -0.50 6.79
C GLU A 113 16.51 -1.05 5.69
N PHE A 114 15.97 -2.26 5.87
CA PHE A 114 14.96 -2.82 4.96
C PHE A 114 13.75 -1.89 4.81
N LEU A 115 13.22 -1.36 5.91
CA LEU A 115 12.10 -0.44 5.87
C LEU A 115 12.52 0.95 5.35
N ARG A 116 13.67 1.46 5.81
CA ARG A 116 14.19 2.76 5.42
C ARG A 116 14.39 2.89 3.90
N LYS A 117 14.97 1.90 3.24
CA LYS A 117 15.12 1.87 1.78
C LYS A 117 13.79 2.07 1.06
N ARG A 118 12.74 1.42 1.53
CA ARG A 118 11.40 1.54 0.96
C ARG A 118 10.77 2.90 1.24
N LEU A 119 10.94 3.42 2.45
CA LEU A 119 10.42 4.74 2.82
C LEU A 119 11.03 5.87 1.98
N VAL A 120 12.31 5.77 1.61
CA VAL A 120 12.96 6.72 0.68
C VAL A 120 12.22 6.73 -0.66
N PHE A 121 11.96 5.58 -1.28
CA PHE A 121 11.18 5.51 -2.51
C PHE A 121 9.74 5.96 -2.35
N LEU A 122 9.11 5.64 -1.22
CA LEU A 122 7.73 6.03 -0.95
C LEU A 122 7.58 7.54 -0.83
N ARG A 123 8.56 8.23 -0.22
CA ARG A 123 8.61 9.70 -0.20
C ARG A 123 8.66 10.27 -1.63
N GLU A 124 9.51 9.70 -2.50
CA GLU A 124 9.64 10.16 -3.88
C GLU A 124 8.38 9.87 -4.72
N LEU A 125 7.67 8.78 -4.43
CA LEU A 125 6.42 8.41 -5.11
C LEU A 125 5.23 9.28 -4.74
N LEU A 126 5.19 9.86 -3.53
CA LEU A 126 4.09 10.73 -3.12
C LEU A 126 3.94 11.94 -4.06
N SER A 127 2.69 12.34 -4.29
CA SER A 127 2.38 13.67 -4.82
C SER A 127 2.71 14.74 -3.77
N GLU A 128 2.92 16.00 -4.19
CA GLU A 128 3.29 17.08 -3.26
C GLU A 128 2.26 17.31 -2.14
N ASP A 129 1.00 17.04 -2.43
CA ASP A 129 -0.10 17.11 -1.47
C ASP A 129 -0.52 15.72 -0.92
N GLY A 130 0.35 14.73 -1.10
CA GLY A 130 0.13 13.35 -0.65
C GLY A 130 0.55 13.09 0.79
N SER A 131 0.15 11.94 1.28
CA SER A 131 0.38 11.49 2.66
C SER A 131 0.73 10.01 2.75
N ILE A 132 1.48 9.66 3.79
CA ILE A 132 1.81 8.27 4.12
C ILE A 132 1.37 7.92 5.53
N TYR A 133 0.85 6.70 5.69
CA TYR A 133 0.53 6.08 6.97
C TYR A 133 1.36 4.80 7.10
N VAL A 134 2.21 4.75 8.14
CA VAL A 134 3.08 3.61 8.42
C VAL A 134 2.61 2.93 9.70
N HIS A 135 2.06 1.73 9.55
CA HIS A 135 1.48 0.95 10.64
C HIS A 135 2.55 0.03 11.24
N LEU A 136 2.77 0.14 12.53
CA LEU A 136 3.82 -0.60 13.25
C LEU A 136 3.36 -0.96 14.66
N ASP A 137 3.95 -2.02 15.21
CA ASP A 137 3.76 -2.37 16.60
C ASP A 137 4.81 -1.70 17.53
N TYR A 138 4.67 -1.94 18.82
CA TYR A 138 5.54 -1.40 19.87
C TYR A 138 7.02 -1.82 19.76
N ARG A 139 7.36 -2.88 19.02
CA ARG A 139 8.73 -3.45 18.98
C ARG A 139 9.73 -2.53 18.29
N LYS A 140 9.31 -1.90 17.22
CA LYS A 140 10.18 -1.08 16.36
C LYS A 140 9.61 0.29 16.01
N GLY A 141 8.39 0.57 16.41
CA GLY A 141 7.69 1.83 16.08
C GLY A 141 8.53 3.06 16.40
N GLN A 142 9.10 3.14 17.60
CA GLN A 142 9.87 4.31 18.06
C GLN A 142 11.15 4.54 17.22
N TYR A 143 11.88 3.49 16.84
CA TYR A 143 13.04 3.62 15.96
C TYR A 143 12.62 4.04 14.55
N CYS A 144 11.50 3.49 14.07
CA CYS A 144 10.95 3.86 12.76
C CYS A 144 10.44 5.30 12.74
N LYS A 145 9.94 5.84 13.87
CA LYS A 145 9.57 7.25 14.00
C LYS A 145 10.77 8.17 13.71
N VAL A 146 11.94 7.88 14.28
CA VAL A 146 13.16 8.65 14.02
C VAL A 146 13.55 8.57 12.55
N ILE A 147 13.49 7.38 11.93
CA ILE A 147 13.76 7.22 10.49
C ILE A 147 12.75 7.99 9.63
N LEU A 148 11.49 8.02 10.02
CA LEU A 148 10.46 8.80 9.33
C LEU A 148 10.73 10.30 9.44
N ASP A 149 11.17 10.80 10.60
CA ASP A 149 11.59 12.20 10.76
C ASP A 149 12.80 12.54 9.87
N GLU A 150 13.77 11.63 9.76
CA GLU A 150 14.92 11.82 8.88
C GLU A 150 14.51 11.94 7.40
N ILE A 151 13.56 11.10 6.95
CA ILE A 151 13.17 10.99 5.54
C ILE A 151 12.14 12.05 5.17
N PHE A 152 11.07 12.19 5.96
CA PHE A 152 9.94 13.08 5.66
C PHE A 152 10.08 14.47 6.27
N GLN A 153 11.06 14.68 7.14
CA GLN A 153 11.26 15.86 7.99
C GLN A 153 10.20 15.98 9.10
N GLU A 154 10.63 16.30 10.31
CA GLU A 154 9.76 16.40 11.49
C GLU A 154 8.61 17.39 11.31
N ILE A 155 8.83 18.49 10.59
CA ILE A 155 7.79 19.49 10.29
C ILE A 155 6.60 18.92 9.50
N ASN A 156 6.80 17.80 8.82
CA ASN A 156 5.77 17.10 8.05
C ASN A 156 5.08 15.99 8.84
N PHE A 157 5.49 15.75 10.07
CA PHE A 157 4.78 14.86 11.00
C PHE A 157 3.40 15.43 11.30
N ARG A 158 2.38 14.58 11.25
CA ARG A 158 1.00 14.97 11.53
C ARG A 158 0.49 14.36 12.82
N ASN A 159 0.53 13.02 12.94
CA ASN A 159 0.08 12.31 14.13
C ASN A 159 0.83 11.00 14.34
N GLU A 160 0.99 10.61 15.60
CA GLU A 160 1.12 9.25 16.05
C GLU A 160 -0.28 8.76 16.44
N ILE A 161 -0.91 7.99 15.58
CA ILE A 161 -2.24 7.45 15.84
C ILE A 161 -2.07 6.15 16.64
N VAL A 162 -2.75 6.07 17.78
CA VAL A 162 -2.76 4.88 18.63
C VAL A 162 -4.07 4.12 18.40
N TRP A 163 -3.99 3.01 17.64
CA TRP A 163 -5.13 2.14 17.44
C TRP A 163 -5.18 1.07 18.53
N CYS A 164 -6.23 1.12 19.35
CA CYS A 164 -6.44 0.22 20.48
C CYS A 164 -7.52 -0.81 20.17
N TYR A 165 -7.25 -2.05 20.55
CA TYR A 165 -8.22 -3.15 20.45
C TYR A 165 -8.20 -4.02 21.71
N THR A 166 -9.26 -4.79 21.91
CA THR A 166 -9.40 -5.67 23.07
C THR A 166 -9.35 -7.14 22.66
N GLY A 167 -8.92 -8.00 23.54
CA GLY A 167 -8.87 -9.43 23.34
C GLY A 167 -8.29 -10.15 24.56
N PRO A 168 -8.39 -11.48 24.63
CA PRO A 168 -7.82 -12.25 25.74
C PRO A 168 -6.30 -12.04 25.81
N SER A 169 -5.77 -12.07 27.02
CA SER A 169 -4.34 -12.02 27.31
C SER A 169 -4.00 -12.93 28.48
N GLN A 170 -2.83 -13.56 28.38
CA GLN A 170 -2.28 -14.43 29.44
C GLN A 170 -1.07 -13.78 30.12
N SER A 171 -0.83 -12.46 29.92
CA SER A 171 0.32 -11.81 30.54
C SER A 171 0.06 -11.58 32.05
N GLU A 172 1.01 -12.05 32.86
CA GLU A 172 0.96 -11.92 34.33
C GLU A 172 1.96 -10.89 34.86
N ASN A 173 3.02 -10.59 34.06
CA ASN A 173 4.16 -9.76 34.50
C ASN A 173 4.17 -8.37 33.93
N TYR A 174 3.24 -8.03 33.00
CA TYR A 174 3.12 -6.72 32.37
C TYR A 174 1.70 -6.49 31.85
N PHE A 175 1.35 -5.23 31.64
CA PHE A 175 0.07 -4.88 31.04
C PHE A 175 -0.09 -5.46 29.63
N PRO A 176 -1.24 -6.11 29.31
CA PRO A 176 -1.49 -6.63 27.95
C PRO A 176 -1.33 -5.56 26.87
N ARG A 177 -0.47 -5.84 25.89
CA ARG A 177 -0.22 -4.92 24.79
C ARG A 177 -1.32 -5.07 23.74
N LYS A 178 -2.23 -4.12 23.69
CA LYS A 178 -3.44 -4.13 22.87
C LYS A 178 -3.59 -2.84 22.07
N HIS A 179 -2.47 -2.35 21.55
CA HIS A 179 -2.44 -1.22 20.63
C HIS A 179 -1.32 -1.37 19.62
N GLU A 180 -1.49 -0.69 18.51
CA GLU A 180 -0.51 -0.52 17.45
C GLU A 180 -0.42 0.97 17.11
N TYR A 181 0.69 1.39 16.51
CA TYR A 181 0.96 2.76 16.11
C TYR A 181 0.78 2.93 14.61
N ILE A 182 0.19 4.04 14.20
CA ILE A 182 0.12 4.44 12.80
C ILE A 182 0.72 5.83 12.69
N TYR A 183 1.93 5.92 12.16
CA TYR A 183 2.62 7.19 11.95
C TYR A 183 2.10 7.86 10.69
N PHE A 184 1.55 9.03 10.83
CA PHE A 184 1.01 9.82 9.75
C PHE A 184 1.94 10.99 9.40
N TYR A 185 2.46 10.97 8.17
CA TYR A 185 3.28 12.04 7.60
C TYR A 185 2.68 12.58 6.31
N ALA A 186 2.85 13.86 6.10
CA ALA A 186 2.58 14.52 4.83
C ALA A 186 3.84 14.59 3.96
N LYS A 187 3.70 14.75 2.64
CA LYS A 187 4.83 15.08 1.77
C LYS A 187 5.29 16.53 1.97
N SER A 188 4.32 17.43 2.17
CA SER A 188 4.55 18.86 2.37
C SER A 188 3.45 19.50 3.21
N SER A 189 3.55 20.80 3.45
CA SER A 189 2.52 21.58 4.15
C SER A 189 1.19 21.66 3.39
N SER A 190 1.18 21.42 2.07
CA SER A 190 0.00 21.47 1.21
C SER A 190 -0.80 20.16 1.16
N SER A 191 -0.50 19.21 2.03
CA SER A 191 -1.14 17.89 2.04
C SER A 191 -2.65 17.96 2.17
N PHE A 192 -3.36 17.12 1.38
CA PHE A 192 -4.80 17.00 1.48
C PHE A 192 -5.19 16.25 2.76
N PHE A 193 -6.09 16.83 3.54
CA PHE A 193 -6.69 16.20 4.71
C PHE A 193 -8.16 16.56 4.83
N ASN A 194 -9.02 15.55 4.91
CA ASN A 194 -10.46 15.67 5.13
C ASN A 194 -10.80 15.18 6.55
N PRO A 195 -11.12 16.10 7.50
CA PRO A 195 -11.42 15.73 8.87
C PRO A 195 -12.54 14.71 8.96
N GLN A 196 -12.33 13.66 9.74
CA GLN A 196 -13.33 12.61 9.98
C GLN A 196 -14.07 12.88 11.29
N TYR A 197 -15.33 12.46 11.36
CA TYR A 197 -16.21 12.72 12.49
C TYR A 197 -16.87 11.41 13.00
N ILE A 198 -17.04 11.30 14.31
CA ILE A 198 -17.78 10.23 14.97
C ILE A 198 -18.96 10.81 15.74
N SER A 199 -20.01 10.00 15.95
CA SER A 199 -21.14 10.41 16.79
C SER A 199 -20.68 10.68 18.22
N HIS A 200 -21.02 11.83 18.75
CA HIS A 200 -20.71 12.19 20.16
C HIS A 200 -21.45 11.30 21.18
N LYS A 201 -22.51 10.60 20.76
CA LYS A 201 -23.28 9.65 21.58
C LYS A 201 -22.64 8.26 21.70
N SER A 202 -21.45 8.05 21.15
CA SER A 202 -20.77 6.74 21.18
C SER A 202 -20.22 6.32 22.56
N GLY A 203 -20.69 6.90 23.65
CA GLY A 203 -20.39 6.51 25.04
C GLY A 203 -18.95 6.71 25.51
N LEU A 204 -17.97 6.63 24.62
CA LEU A 204 -16.54 6.75 24.90
C LEU A 204 -16.07 8.22 24.85
N HIS A 205 -16.86 9.10 24.26
CA HIS A 205 -16.56 10.51 24.06
C HIS A 205 -17.68 11.39 24.58
N ASN A 206 -18.13 11.14 25.80
CA ASN A 206 -19.23 11.88 26.41
C ASN A 206 -18.76 13.28 26.83
N ILE A 207 -18.78 14.22 25.89
CA ILE A 207 -18.37 15.62 26.10
C ILE A 207 -19.36 16.37 27.00
N GLY A 208 -20.61 15.89 27.08
CA GLY A 208 -21.65 16.49 27.92
C GLY A 208 -21.35 16.55 29.44
N GLN A 209 -20.33 15.81 29.91
CA GLN A 209 -19.89 15.87 31.30
C GLN A 209 -18.82 16.94 31.55
N ILE A 210 -18.21 17.51 30.52
CA ILE A 210 -17.08 18.46 30.64
C ILE A 210 -17.58 19.93 30.62
N PHE A 211 -18.73 20.20 30.03
CA PHE A 211 -19.29 21.54 29.93
C PHE A 211 -20.54 21.71 30.79
N ASN A 212 -20.48 22.61 31.74
CA ASN A 212 -21.68 23.05 32.45
C ASN A 212 -22.68 23.68 31.46
N ASP A 213 -23.89 23.16 31.39
CA ASP A 213 -24.95 23.53 30.46
C ASP A 213 -25.46 24.98 30.56
N THR A 214 -24.82 25.81 31.39
CA THR A 214 -25.31 27.15 31.77
C THR A 214 -24.85 28.28 30.84
N GLU A 215 -23.79 28.10 30.02
CA GLU A 215 -23.31 29.13 29.11
C GLU A 215 -23.93 29.03 27.70
N LYS A 216 -24.44 30.16 27.17
CA LYS A 216 -25.08 30.22 25.84
C LYS A 216 -24.17 29.66 24.71
N ASP A 217 -22.88 29.91 24.78
CA ASP A 217 -21.92 29.49 23.79
C ASP A 217 -21.68 27.99 23.81
N ASN A 218 -21.74 27.37 25.01
CA ASN A 218 -21.66 25.92 25.16
C ASN A 218 -22.87 25.21 24.54
N LYS A 219 -24.09 25.79 24.66
CA LYS A 219 -25.29 25.22 24.05
C LYS A 219 -25.24 25.25 22.52
N LYS A 220 -24.64 26.28 21.91
CA LYS A 220 -24.46 26.35 20.47
C LYS A 220 -23.44 25.31 20.02
N TYR A 221 -22.32 25.17 20.72
CA TYR A 221 -21.28 24.19 20.43
C TYR A 221 -21.81 22.74 20.56
N VAL A 222 -22.54 22.42 21.62
CA VAL A 222 -23.17 21.10 21.82
C VAL A 222 -24.16 20.79 20.69
N ARG A 223 -24.98 21.74 20.24
CA ARG A 223 -25.89 21.56 19.10
C ARG A 223 -25.17 21.31 17.78
N GLU A 224 -24.03 21.95 17.57
CA GLU A 224 -23.18 21.68 16.38
C GLU A 224 -22.57 20.30 16.42
N LEU A 225 -22.08 19.85 17.58
CA LEU A 225 -21.57 18.51 17.78
C LEU A 225 -22.66 17.44 17.61
N GLU A 226 -23.91 17.72 18.05
CA GLU A 226 -25.05 16.85 17.82
C GLU A 226 -25.38 16.64 16.34
N LYS A 227 -25.18 17.68 15.52
CA LYS A 227 -25.45 17.63 14.08
C LYS A 227 -24.34 16.95 13.27
N ARG A 228 -23.08 17.30 13.50
CA ARG A 228 -21.98 16.83 12.66
C ARG A 228 -21.07 15.79 13.32
N GLY A 229 -21.22 15.55 14.62
CA GLY A 229 -20.33 14.70 15.39
C GLY A 229 -19.06 15.45 15.89
N LYS A 230 -18.25 14.74 16.67
CA LYS A 230 -16.94 15.17 17.16
C LYS A 230 -15.87 14.80 16.12
N LYS A 231 -14.87 15.66 15.90
CA LYS A 231 -13.67 15.29 15.13
C LYS A 231 -12.97 14.10 15.80
N ILE A 232 -12.53 13.16 15.01
CA ILE A 232 -11.77 12.01 15.49
C ILE A 232 -10.39 12.49 15.94
N GLU A 233 -9.99 12.04 17.11
CA GLU A 233 -8.67 12.25 17.70
C GLU A 233 -7.69 11.18 17.21
N ASP A 234 -6.44 11.24 17.65
CA ASP A 234 -5.38 10.31 17.24
C ASP A 234 -5.27 9.04 18.11
N TRP A 235 -6.25 8.78 18.95
CA TRP A 235 -6.42 7.51 19.67
C TRP A 235 -7.73 6.84 19.28
N TRP A 236 -7.61 5.67 18.61
CA TRP A 236 -8.75 4.98 18.00
C TRP A 236 -9.12 3.73 18.78
N ILE A 237 -10.23 3.79 19.51
CA ILE A 237 -10.75 2.70 20.33
C ILE A 237 -12.11 2.21 19.79
N ASP A 238 -12.65 2.86 18.80
CA ASP A 238 -13.95 2.58 18.18
C ASP A 238 -13.86 1.64 16.98
N ILE A 239 -12.63 1.30 16.55
CA ILE A 239 -12.35 0.31 15.51
C ILE A 239 -11.83 -0.96 16.18
N TRP A 240 -12.54 -2.06 16.04
CA TRP A 240 -12.17 -3.32 16.65
C TRP A 240 -11.24 -4.15 15.76
N ALA A 241 -10.60 -5.16 16.34
CA ALA A 241 -9.84 -6.14 15.57
C ALA A 241 -10.75 -6.92 14.60
N THR A 242 -10.17 -7.40 13.49
CA THR A 242 -10.91 -8.00 12.36
C THR A 242 -11.80 -9.18 12.76
N GLU A 243 -11.41 -9.95 13.77
CA GLU A 243 -12.15 -11.11 14.28
C GLU A 243 -13.55 -10.76 14.78
N ARG A 244 -13.79 -9.49 15.14
CA ARG A 244 -15.09 -9.00 15.58
C ARG A 244 -16.00 -8.55 14.45
N TYR A 245 -15.46 -8.38 13.21
CA TYR A 245 -16.24 -8.02 12.03
C TYR A 245 -16.63 -9.27 11.26
N ARG A 246 -17.78 -9.84 11.59
CA ARG A 246 -18.29 -11.01 10.85
C ARG A 246 -18.48 -10.69 9.37
N GLY A 247 -18.00 -11.60 8.51
CA GLY A 247 -18.09 -11.46 7.06
C GLY A 247 -16.93 -10.69 6.41
N GLU A 248 -15.97 -10.18 7.20
CA GLU A 248 -14.73 -9.61 6.66
C GLU A 248 -13.56 -10.59 6.64
N LEU A 249 -13.61 -11.61 7.50
CA LEU A 249 -12.51 -12.59 7.62
C LEU A 249 -12.34 -13.38 6.34
N ILE A 250 -11.13 -13.33 5.77
CA ILE A 250 -10.71 -14.09 4.60
C ILE A 250 -9.63 -15.13 4.92
N ASN A 251 -9.41 -15.41 6.22
CA ASN A 251 -8.43 -16.37 6.71
C ASN A 251 -6.98 -16.08 6.27
N TYR A 252 -6.63 -14.81 6.12
CA TYR A 252 -5.25 -14.36 5.93
C TYR A 252 -4.68 -13.88 7.26
N PRO A 253 -3.49 -14.33 7.68
CA PRO A 253 -2.87 -13.87 8.91
C PRO A 253 -2.71 -12.34 8.91
N THR A 254 -2.87 -11.72 10.08
CA THR A 254 -2.65 -10.27 10.28
C THR A 254 -3.55 -9.35 9.44
N GLN A 255 -4.69 -9.85 8.93
CA GLN A 255 -5.65 -9.01 8.22
C GLN A 255 -6.10 -7.82 9.07
N LYS A 256 -6.01 -6.62 8.53
CA LYS A 256 -6.56 -5.40 9.16
C LYS A 256 -8.05 -5.23 8.84
N PRO A 257 -8.85 -4.62 9.74
CA PRO A 257 -10.27 -4.39 9.48
C PRO A 257 -10.49 -3.31 8.42
N GLU A 258 -11.52 -3.46 7.59
CA GLU A 258 -11.86 -2.49 6.54
C GLU A 258 -12.18 -1.10 7.11
N ALA A 259 -12.77 -1.03 8.31
CA ALA A 259 -13.08 0.24 8.99
C ALA A 259 -11.83 1.10 9.27
N LEU A 260 -10.66 0.48 9.51
CA LEU A 260 -9.40 1.18 9.70
C LEU A 260 -8.97 1.89 8.41
N LEU A 261 -8.98 1.15 7.30
CA LEU A 261 -8.60 1.67 6.00
C LEU A 261 -9.64 2.63 5.43
N ASP A 262 -10.92 2.43 5.72
CA ASP A 262 -12.00 3.36 5.36
C ASP A 262 -11.74 4.76 5.94
N ARG A 263 -11.40 4.83 7.22
CA ARG A 263 -11.06 6.08 7.90
C ARG A 263 -9.85 6.77 7.28
N ILE A 264 -8.75 6.03 7.08
CA ILE A 264 -7.49 6.55 6.52
C ILE A 264 -7.71 7.04 5.08
N ILE A 265 -8.34 6.24 4.22
CA ILE A 265 -8.52 6.55 2.81
C ILE A 265 -9.45 7.77 2.63
N LYS A 266 -10.52 7.87 3.41
CA LYS A 266 -11.42 9.04 3.41
C LYS A 266 -10.74 10.31 3.91
N ALA A 267 -9.84 10.17 4.90
CA ALA A 267 -9.11 11.32 5.45
C ALA A 267 -8.09 11.90 4.47
N SER A 268 -7.39 11.08 3.68
CA SER A 268 -6.21 11.54 2.93
C SER A 268 -6.27 11.27 1.43
N SER A 269 -7.46 11.06 0.87
CA SER A 269 -7.64 10.95 -0.59
C SER A 269 -9.04 11.35 -1.04
N LYS A 270 -9.17 11.71 -2.33
CA LYS A 270 -10.43 12.01 -3.00
C LYS A 270 -10.82 10.87 -3.96
N LEU A 271 -12.05 10.92 -4.46
CA LEU A 271 -12.52 10.00 -5.50
C LEU A 271 -11.57 10.02 -6.71
N GLY A 272 -11.16 8.84 -7.18
CA GLY A 272 -10.27 8.69 -8.33
C GLY A 272 -8.78 8.93 -8.05
N ASP A 273 -8.38 9.32 -6.83
CA ASP A 273 -6.97 9.42 -6.46
C ASP A 273 -6.28 8.06 -6.39
N LEU A 274 -4.95 8.06 -6.52
CA LEU A 274 -4.12 6.87 -6.39
C LEU A 274 -3.82 6.54 -4.93
N VAL A 275 -4.08 5.30 -4.54
CA VAL A 275 -3.73 4.70 -3.26
C VAL A 275 -2.72 3.58 -3.51
N LEU A 276 -1.60 3.57 -2.78
CA LEU A 276 -0.57 2.54 -2.86
C LEU A 276 -0.44 1.80 -1.52
N ASP A 277 -0.38 0.47 -1.62
CA ASP A 277 0.05 -0.42 -0.53
C ASP A 277 1.10 -1.39 -1.08
N CYS A 278 2.35 -1.25 -0.64
CA CYS A 278 3.44 -2.12 -1.09
C CYS A 278 3.76 -3.26 -0.12
N PHE A 279 2.92 -3.48 0.88
CA PHE A 279 2.88 -4.63 1.77
C PHE A 279 1.44 -5.14 1.87
N ALA A 280 0.81 -5.35 0.71
CA ALA A 280 -0.65 -5.42 0.59
C ALA A 280 -1.30 -6.64 1.27
N GLY A 281 -0.55 -7.73 1.53
CA GLY A 281 -0.97 -8.88 2.32
C GLY A 281 -2.35 -9.43 1.95
N SER A 282 -3.33 -9.22 2.83
CA SER A 282 -4.73 -9.63 2.61
C SER A 282 -5.48 -8.75 1.60
N GLY A 283 -4.91 -7.62 1.16
CA GLY A 283 -5.52 -6.68 0.23
C GLY A 283 -6.64 -5.82 0.82
N THR A 284 -6.67 -5.61 2.13
CA THR A 284 -7.70 -4.75 2.76
C THR A 284 -7.65 -3.34 2.20
N THR A 285 -6.46 -2.75 2.07
CA THR A 285 -6.28 -1.41 1.49
C THR A 285 -6.87 -1.32 0.09
N LEU A 286 -6.60 -2.32 -0.76
CA LEU A 286 -7.07 -2.34 -2.15
C LEU A 286 -8.60 -2.48 -2.23
N ALA A 287 -9.17 -3.39 -1.43
CA ALA A 287 -10.60 -3.60 -1.38
C ALA A 287 -11.35 -2.35 -0.92
N VAL A 288 -10.84 -1.67 0.11
CA VAL A 288 -11.46 -0.42 0.60
C VAL A 288 -11.27 0.72 -0.39
N ALA A 289 -10.09 0.85 -1.02
CA ALA A 289 -9.85 1.83 -2.07
C ALA A 289 -10.83 1.64 -3.25
N GLU A 290 -11.05 0.38 -3.68
CA GLU A 290 -12.02 0.03 -4.72
C GLU A 290 -13.45 0.43 -4.32
N LYS A 291 -13.91 0.05 -3.12
CA LYS A 291 -15.23 0.38 -2.59
C LYS A 291 -15.47 1.90 -2.50
N LEU A 292 -14.42 2.64 -2.21
CA LEU A 292 -14.48 4.11 -2.13
C LEU A 292 -14.22 4.81 -3.47
N GLY A 293 -14.09 4.06 -4.58
CA GLY A 293 -13.89 4.62 -5.91
C GLY A 293 -12.52 5.25 -6.15
N ARG A 294 -11.52 4.89 -5.35
CA ARG A 294 -10.12 5.24 -5.58
C ARG A 294 -9.50 4.29 -6.60
N ARG A 295 -8.41 4.74 -7.23
CA ARG A 295 -7.53 3.88 -8.01
C ARG A 295 -6.46 3.32 -7.08
N TRP A 296 -5.97 2.12 -7.35
CA TRP A 296 -5.06 1.48 -6.41
C TRP A 296 -3.91 0.75 -7.10
N LEU A 297 -2.81 0.66 -6.37
CA LEU A 297 -1.61 -0.10 -6.65
C LEU A 297 -1.34 -1.00 -5.44
N GLY A 298 -1.32 -2.31 -5.65
CA GLY A 298 -0.99 -3.29 -4.60
C GLY A 298 0.25 -4.09 -4.98
N VAL A 299 1.20 -4.22 -4.06
CA VAL A 299 2.42 -5.01 -4.26
C VAL A 299 2.59 -5.98 -3.10
N ASP A 300 2.94 -7.23 -3.43
CA ASP A 300 3.34 -8.24 -2.44
C ASP A 300 4.28 -9.27 -3.07
N CYS A 301 5.18 -9.85 -2.29
CA CYS A 301 6.07 -10.93 -2.71
C CYS A 301 5.55 -12.33 -2.34
N GLY A 302 4.43 -12.44 -1.63
CA GLY A 302 3.81 -13.69 -1.20
C GLY A 302 2.80 -14.22 -2.21
N LYS A 303 2.99 -15.46 -2.70
CA LYS A 303 2.02 -16.10 -3.59
C LYS A 303 0.62 -16.20 -2.97
N LEU A 304 0.55 -16.51 -1.65
CA LEU A 304 -0.71 -16.57 -0.93
C LEU A 304 -1.39 -15.19 -0.87
N ALA A 305 -0.61 -14.11 -0.66
CA ALA A 305 -1.13 -12.75 -0.67
C ALA A 305 -1.75 -12.40 -2.03
N ILE A 306 -1.02 -12.64 -3.12
CA ILE A 306 -1.50 -12.39 -4.48
C ILE A 306 -2.80 -13.17 -4.78
N TYR A 307 -2.83 -14.48 -4.46
CA TYR A 307 -4.04 -15.28 -4.64
C TYR A 307 -5.22 -14.76 -3.81
N THR A 308 -4.96 -14.40 -2.55
CA THR A 308 -5.97 -13.87 -1.63
C THR A 308 -6.54 -12.54 -2.13
N MET A 309 -5.68 -11.62 -2.57
CA MET A 309 -6.09 -10.33 -3.14
C MET A 309 -6.93 -10.51 -4.40
N GLN A 310 -6.50 -11.37 -5.33
CA GLN A 310 -7.28 -11.65 -6.53
C GLN A 310 -8.68 -12.17 -6.18
N LYS A 311 -8.76 -13.18 -5.31
CA LYS A 311 -10.03 -13.76 -4.87
C LYS A 311 -10.92 -12.72 -4.18
N ARG A 312 -10.35 -11.88 -3.30
CA ARG A 312 -11.07 -10.82 -2.60
C ARG A 312 -11.67 -9.80 -3.57
N LEU A 313 -10.87 -9.31 -4.51
CA LEU A 313 -11.27 -8.29 -5.48
C LEU A 313 -12.31 -8.84 -6.48
N LEU A 314 -12.13 -10.05 -6.97
CA LEU A 314 -13.11 -10.68 -7.88
C LEU A 314 -14.45 -10.96 -7.22
N ASN A 315 -14.47 -11.19 -5.91
CA ASN A 315 -15.71 -11.42 -5.13
C ASN A 315 -16.14 -10.19 -4.33
N ILE A 316 -15.64 -8.99 -4.62
CA ILE A 316 -15.88 -7.80 -3.81
C ILE A 316 -17.35 -7.43 -3.72
N ALA A 317 -18.14 -7.70 -4.77
CA ALA A 317 -19.58 -7.43 -4.79
C ALA A 317 -20.33 -8.17 -3.67
N GLU A 318 -19.87 -9.36 -3.30
CA GLU A 318 -20.45 -10.18 -2.24
C GLU A 318 -19.98 -9.75 -0.83
N SER A 319 -18.96 -8.91 -0.75
CA SER A 319 -18.42 -8.42 0.52
C SER A 319 -19.32 -7.37 1.15
N LYS A 320 -19.14 -7.13 2.43
CA LYS A 320 -19.89 -6.14 3.21
C LYS A 320 -19.67 -4.72 2.68
N ASP A 321 -20.72 -3.91 2.66
CA ASP A 321 -20.66 -2.49 2.33
C ASP A 321 -20.00 -1.68 3.47
N LEU A 322 -19.23 -0.64 3.11
CA LEU A 322 -18.58 0.27 4.07
C LEU A 322 -19.56 1.25 4.73
N GLU A 323 -20.66 1.60 4.05
CA GLU A 323 -21.62 2.60 4.54
C GLU A 323 -22.38 2.17 5.80
N ASN A 324 -22.32 0.90 6.18
CA ASN A 324 -23.02 0.37 7.35
C ASN A 324 -22.11 -0.50 8.24
N PRO A 325 -21.07 0.09 8.88
CA PRO A 325 -20.23 -0.64 9.82
C PRO A 325 -20.94 -0.86 11.17
N LYS A 326 -22.23 -1.19 11.20
CA LYS A 326 -22.88 -1.61 12.42
C LYS A 326 -22.22 -2.92 12.84
N LEU A 327 -21.59 -2.90 14.01
CA LEU A 327 -21.31 -4.08 14.79
C LEU A 327 -22.55 -4.96 14.77
N VAL A 328 -22.46 -6.08 14.07
CA VAL A 328 -23.57 -7.01 14.00
C VAL A 328 -23.50 -7.84 15.29
N PRO A 329 -24.42 -7.66 16.25
CA PRO A 329 -24.47 -8.51 17.44
C PRO A 329 -24.57 -9.98 17.03
N SER A 330 -24.02 -10.86 17.85
CA SER A 330 -24.12 -12.30 17.66
C SER A 330 -25.59 -12.68 17.39
N GLY A 331 -25.90 -13.12 16.16
CA GLY A 331 -27.26 -13.55 15.78
C GLY A 331 -27.98 -12.72 14.75
N SER A 332 -27.49 -11.53 14.35
CA SER A 332 -28.17 -10.73 13.33
C SER A 332 -27.71 -11.10 11.90
N LYS A 333 -28.64 -10.97 10.95
CA LYS A 333 -28.39 -11.22 9.52
C LYS A 333 -27.28 -10.32 8.97
N THR A 334 -26.52 -10.83 8.03
CA THR A 334 -25.43 -10.15 7.30
C THR A 334 -25.79 -8.73 6.89
N GLY A 335 -24.90 -7.76 7.12
CA GLY A 335 -25.05 -6.38 6.67
C GLY A 335 -25.24 -6.30 5.14
N LYS A 336 -25.64 -5.13 4.64
CA LYS A 336 -25.82 -4.89 3.20
C LYS A 336 -24.52 -5.23 2.46
N LYS A 337 -24.65 -5.97 1.36
CA LYS A 337 -23.52 -6.27 0.45
C LYS A 337 -23.14 -5.01 -0.33
N TYR A 338 -21.88 -4.91 -0.70
CA TYR A 338 -21.38 -3.83 -1.56
C TYR A 338 -22.10 -3.80 -2.91
N GLY A 339 -22.28 -4.97 -3.54
CA GLY A 339 -23.12 -5.14 -4.74
C GLY A 339 -22.49 -4.68 -6.06
N SER A 340 -21.41 -3.89 -6.02
CA SER A 340 -20.72 -3.43 -7.22
C SER A 340 -19.51 -4.31 -7.53
N GLN A 341 -19.30 -4.60 -8.81
CA GLN A 341 -18.15 -5.36 -9.28
C GLN A 341 -16.87 -4.51 -9.21
N CYS A 342 -15.72 -5.19 -9.02
CA CYS A 342 -14.42 -4.54 -9.07
C CYS A 342 -14.15 -3.93 -10.45
N LYS A 343 -13.56 -2.73 -10.49
CA LYS A 343 -13.05 -2.16 -11.74
C LYS A 343 -11.96 -3.06 -12.33
N PRO A 344 -11.72 -3.01 -13.64
CA PRO A 344 -10.64 -3.78 -14.26
C PRO A 344 -9.30 -3.57 -13.56
N PHE A 345 -8.59 -4.67 -13.33
CA PHE A 345 -7.24 -4.62 -12.80
C PHE A 345 -6.33 -5.62 -13.50
N THR A 346 -5.03 -5.34 -13.53
CA THR A 346 -4.04 -6.17 -14.18
C THR A 346 -3.05 -6.74 -13.16
N LEU A 347 -2.82 -8.05 -13.24
CA LEU A 347 -1.76 -8.73 -12.51
C LEU A 347 -0.46 -8.63 -13.31
N TYR A 348 0.61 -8.24 -12.62
CA TYR A 348 1.97 -8.18 -13.14
C TYR A 348 2.92 -9.04 -12.31
N ASN A 349 3.91 -9.64 -12.96
CA ASN A 349 5.10 -10.17 -12.30
C ASN A 349 6.25 -9.14 -12.41
N ALA A 350 7.01 -9.02 -11.33
CA ALA A 350 8.18 -8.14 -11.24
C ALA A 350 9.35 -8.92 -10.60
N GLY A 351 10.39 -9.20 -11.38
CA GLY A 351 11.57 -9.96 -10.93
C GLY A 351 11.44 -11.49 -10.99
N LEU A 352 10.25 -12.03 -10.81
CA LEU A 352 9.95 -13.47 -10.94
C LEU A 352 9.14 -13.70 -12.22
N TYR A 353 9.82 -13.78 -13.34
CA TYR A 353 9.19 -13.84 -14.65
C TYR A 353 8.83 -15.26 -15.08
N ASP A 354 7.72 -15.39 -15.80
CA ASP A 354 7.37 -16.62 -16.50
C ASP A 354 8.16 -16.67 -17.82
N TYR A 355 9.15 -17.57 -17.88
CA TYR A 355 10.05 -17.72 -19.03
C TYR A 355 9.31 -18.13 -20.31
N LYS A 356 8.26 -18.97 -20.21
CA LYS A 356 7.46 -19.37 -21.35
C LYS A 356 6.76 -18.15 -21.98
N MET A 357 6.12 -17.33 -21.13
CA MET A 357 5.48 -16.10 -21.59
C MET A 357 6.47 -15.11 -22.20
N ILE A 358 7.70 -15.03 -21.65
CA ILE A 358 8.74 -14.14 -22.23
C ILE A 358 9.14 -14.61 -23.62
N LYS A 359 9.31 -15.92 -23.82
CA LYS A 359 9.63 -16.49 -25.14
C LYS A 359 8.53 -16.26 -26.19
N GLU A 360 7.28 -16.14 -25.76
CA GLU A 360 6.14 -15.93 -26.66
C GLU A 360 5.95 -14.42 -27.03
N LEU A 361 6.72 -13.52 -26.44
CA LEU A 361 6.64 -12.08 -26.76
C LEU A 361 7.08 -11.82 -28.21
N PRO A 362 6.39 -10.93 -28.94
CA PRO A 362 6.92 -10.38 -30.19
C PRO A 362 8.32 -9.78 -29.99
N TRP A 363 9.19 -9.87 -31.00
CA TRP A 363 10.60 -9.46 -30.87
C TRP A 363 10.81 -8.09 -30.23
N GLU A 364 10.10 -7.07 -30.68
CA GLU A 364 10.24 -5.71 -30.14
C GLU A 364 9.85 -5.61 -28.65
N GLN A 365 8.85 -6.37 -28.24
CA GLN A 365 8.46 -6.42 -26.84
C GLN A 365 9.47 -7.19 -25.98
N TYR A 366 10.04 -8.26 -26.50
CA TYR A 366 11.13 -9.00 -25.86
C TYR A 366 12.39 -8.13 -25.73
N ARG A 367 12.77 -7.44 -26.79
CA ARG A 367 13.90 -6.51 -26.82
C ARG A 367 13.72 -5.39 -25.76
N ASP A 368 12.57 -4.72 -25.74
CA ASP A 368 12.23 -3.70 -24.73
C ASP A 368 12.27 -4.26 -23.32
N PHE A 369 11.73 -5.48 -23.12
CA PHE A 369 11.80 -6.17 -21.83
C PHE A 369 13.25 -6.45 -21.41
N ALA A 370 14.08 -6.96 -22.30
CA ALA A 370 15.49 -7.27 -22.01
C ALA A 370 16.29 -6.01 -21.69
N LEU A 371 16.15 -4.95 -22.48
CA LEU A 371 16.84 -3.68 -22.20
C LEU A 371 16.44 -3.08 -20.84
N LYS A 372 15.15 -3.12 -20.51
CA LYS A 372 14.66 -2.66 -19.18
C LYS A 372 15.16 -3.54 -18.06
N LEU A 373 15.21 -4.86 -18.23
CA LEU A 373 15.69 -5.80 -17.22
C LEU A 373 17.14 -5.52 -16.82
N PHE A 374 17.98 -5.23 -17.81
CA PHE A 374 19.39 -4.92 -17.59
C PHE A 374 19.67 -3.40 -17.46
N GLN A 375 18.64 -2.57 -17.37
CA GLN A 375 18.74 -1.10 -17.26
C GLN A 375 19.55 -0.44 -18.38
N CYS A 376 19.48 -1.00 -19.55
CA CYS A 376 20.11 -0.44 -20.75
C CYS A 376 19.31 0.76 -21.26
N ARG A 377 20.00 1.77 -21.79
CA ARG A 377 19.37 2.82 -22.59
C ARG A 377 18.91 2.22 -23.91
N ASP A 378 17.65 2.44 -24.27
CA ASP A 378 17.09 2.04 -25.56
C ASP A 378 17.53 3.07 -26.63
N GLU A 379 18.64 2.79 -27.27
CA GLU A 379 19.27 3.68 -28.25
C GLU A 379 19.95 2.84 -29.32
N ARG A 380 19.22 2.52 -30.41
CA ARG A 380 19.76 1.75 -31.53
C ARG A 380 20.87 2.51 -32.20
N HIS A 381 21.95 1.81 -32.48
CA HIS A 381 23.11 2.33 -33.19
C HIS A 381 23.84 1.22 -33.96
N GLU A 382 24.79 1.58 -34.80
CA GLU A 382 25.55 0.64 -35.61
C GLU A 382 27.04 0.77 -35.33
N ILE A 383 27.72 -0.37 -35.12
CA ILE A 383 29.18 -0.44 -35.05
C ILE A 383 29.63 -1.54 -36.01
N SER A 384 30.52 -1.20 -36.94
CA SER A 384 31.09 -2.15 -37.90
C SER A 384 30.04 -2.97 -38.68
N ARG A 385 28.94 -2.36 -39.05
CA ARG A 385 27.77 -2.96 -39.74
C ARG A 385 26.95 -3.92 -38.89
N ILE A 386 27.12 -3.85 -37.58
CA ILE A 386 26.29 -4.61 -36.61
C ILE A 386 25.34 -3.63 -35.96
N GLU A 387 24.04 -3.86 -36.14
CA GLU A 387 23.00 -3.12 -35.40
C GLU A 387 23.00 -3.55 -33.96
N LEU A 388 23.04 -2.59 -33.04
CA LEU A 388 23.07 -2.74 -31.59
C LEU A 388 21.82 -2.10 -31.00
N ASP A 389 21.34 -2.67 -29.91
CA ASP A 389 20.02 -2.36 -29.38
C ASP A 389 20.02 -1.21 -28.35
N GLY A 390 21.16 -0.93 -27.74
CA GLY A 390 21.26 0.10 -26.72
C GLY A 390 22.62 0.18 -26.03
N TYR A 391 22.65 0.86 -24.88
CA TYR A 391 23.85 1.03 -24.08
C TYR A 391 23.63 0.61 -22.62
N LEU A 392 24.58 -0.14 -22.06
CA LEU A 392 24.72 -0.33 -20.62
C LEU A 392 25.91 0.54 -20.16
N LYS A 393 25.63 1.65 -19.48
CA LYS A 393 26.64 2.70 -19.19
C LYS A 393 27.26 3.23 -20.50
N ALA A 394 28.54 2.91 -20.76
CA ALA A 394 29.26 3.26 -21.97
C ALA A 394 29.35 2.10 -22.98
N ASP A 395 28.97 0.89 -22.58
CA ASP A 395 29.12 -0.30 -23.40
C ASP A 395 27.92 -0.50 -24.31
N SER A 396 28.17 -0.86 -25.57
CA SER A 396 27.13 -1.19 -26.52
C SER A 396 26.50 -2.56 -26.22
N VAL A 397 25.19 -2.65 -26.34
CA VAL A 397 24.40 -3.84 -26.01
C VAL A 397 23.70 -4.38 -27.24
N LEU A 398 23.86 -5.69 -27.47
CA LEU A 398 23.09 -6.45 -28.43
C LEU A 398 22.15 -7.41 -27.67
N VAL A 399 20.85 -7.32 -27.90
CA VAL A 399 19.88 -8.28 -27.39
C VAL A 399 19.82 -9.47 -28.35
N PHE A 400 20.09 -10.67 -27.82
CA PHE A 400 20.10 -11.88 -28.67
C PHE A 400 18.69 -12.22 -29.16
N ASN A 401 18.50 -12.22 -30.49
CA ASN A 401 17.22 -12.56 -31.12
C ASN A 401 17.09 -14.09 -31.30
N TYR A 402 16.60 -14.75 -30.28
CA TYR A 402 16.37 -16.20 -30.29
C TYR A 402 15.31 -16.67 -31.32
N GLN A 403 14.41 -15.79 -31.75
CA GLN A 403 13.41 -16.10 -32.78
C GLN A 403 14.06 -16.20 -34.18
N LYS A 404 15.07 -15.37 -34.41
CA LYS A 404 15.83 -15.36 -35.69
C LYS A 404 16.89 -16.47 -35.71
N TYR A 405 17.42 -16.86 -34.52
CA TYR A 405 18.50 -17.82 -34.37
C TYR A 405 18.15 -18.92 -33.34
N PRO A 406 17.13 -19.76 -33.59
CA PRO A 406 16.63 -20.73 -32.61
C PRO A 406 17.68 -21.78 -32.23
N ASP A 407 18.55 -22.18 -33.16
CA ASP A 407 19.57 -23.22 -32.96
C ASP A 407 20.79 -22.76 -32.16
N ALA A 408 20.97 -21.46 -31.96
CA ALA A 408 22.08 -20.94 -31.16
C ALA A 408 21.87 -21.03 -29.64
N MET A 409 20.72 -21.56 -29.20
CA MET A 409 20.39 -21.78 -27.78
C MET A 409 20.53 -23.26 -27.35
N MET A 410 20.95 -24.16 -28.26
CA MET A 410 21.36 -25.53 -27.94
C MET A 410 22.86 -25.59 -27.66
#